data_308c96b9194a3179911a2ef0c75be989
#
_entry.id   308c96b9194a3179911a2ef0c75be989
#
_cell.length_a   1.000
_cell.length_b   1.000
_cell.length_c   1.000
_cell.angle_alpha   90.00
_cell.angle_beta   90.00
_cell.angle_gamma   90.00
#
_symmetry.space_group_name_H-M   'P 1'
#
loop_
_entity.id
_entity.type
_entity.pdbx_description
1 polymer ?
#
loop_
_entity_poly.entity_id
_entity_poly.type
_entity_poly.pdbx_seq_one_letter_code
_entity_poly.pdbx_strand_id
1 'polypeptide(L)'
;MDMKTHHPTLGSLLRSLRARNGWTLSQMSERTSIPVSTLSKVEHDRLTLSYDKLVQLSQRLEIRVSELFADPTEIEPAVTARRSIGLTDAAVRVNTKNYDYYYLCPELRRKRMIPILTRIRAKSAEEFGELVRHSGEEYIYVLKGAIKVLTEFYDPVVLNSGESIYLDSNMGHAYVTAEGCDEAVVLGVCSSTDEGLIHSLMSLHGDTEPAPPASAPEPARAPVKAAKNRKR
;
A
#
# COMPACT_ATOMS: atom_id res chain seq x y z
N MET A 1 -18.13 -5.52 34.43
CA MET A 1 -18.78 -6.22 33.31
C MET A 1 -17.73 -6.45 32.26
N ASP A 2 -17.14 -7.66 32.23
CA ASP A 2 -16.14 -8.03 31.24
C ASP A 2 -16.82 -8.17 29.88
N MET A 3 -16.60 -7.23 29.00
CA MET A 3 -16.89 -7.39 27.56
C MET A 3 -15.89 -8.40 27.02
N LYS A 4 -16.25 -9.67 26.97
CA LYS A 4 -15.53 -10.68 26.19
C LYS A 4 -15.58 -10.22 24.73
N THR A 5 -14.47 -9.75 24.21
CA THR A 5 -14.26 -9.54 22.78
C THR A 5 -14.35 -10.91 22.11
N HIS A 6 -15.51 -11.23 21.56
CA HIS A 6 -15.72 -12.42 20.75
C HIS A 6 -15.02 -12.19 19.42
N HIS A 7 -13.82 -12.71 19.25
CA HIS A 7 -13.19 -12.73 17.92
C HIS A 7 -14.01 -13.63 17.01
N PRO A 8 -14.38 -13.18 15.82
CA PRO A 8 -15.14 -13.99 14.88
C PRO A 8 -14.37 -15.25 14.50
N THR A 9 -15.07 -16.38 14.44
CA THR A 9 -14.48 -17.64 13.99
C THR A 9 -14.47 -17.72 12.45
N LEU A 10 -13.57 -18.51 11.86
CA LEU A 10 -13.58 -18.78 10.42
C LEU A 10 -14.97 -19.24 9.95
N GLY A 11 -15.66 -20.06 10.74
CA GLY A 11 -17.00 -20.52 10.41
C GLY A 11 -18.03 -19.40 10.34
N SER A 12 -18.01 -18.49 11.31
CA SER A 12 -18.90 -17.32 11.33
C SER A 12 -18.61 -16.37 10.14
N LEU A 13 -17.35 -16.20 9.77
CA LEU A 13 -16.91 -15.38 8.64
C LEU A 13 -17.36 -15.97 7.30
N LEU A 14 -17.17 -17.27 7.10
CA LEU A 14 -17.61 -17.97 5.88
C LEU A 14 -19.13 -17.94 5.73
N ARG A 15 -19.86 -18.13 6.82
CA ARG A 15 -21.34 -18.01 6.83
C ARG A 15 -21.78 -16.61 6.45
N SER A 16 -21.14 -15.58 6.98
CA SER A 16 -21.41 -14.19 6.65
C SER A 16 -21.08 -13.87 5.20
N LEU A 17 -19.98 -14.35 4.68
CA LEU A 17 -19.59 -14.21 3.28
C LEU A 17 -20.63 -14.85 2.35
N ARG A 18 -21.04 -16.08 2.65
CA ARG A 18 -22.07 -16.80 1.89
C ARG A 18 -23.42 -16.08 1.94
N ALA A 19 -23.85 -15.63 3.12
CA ALA A 19 -25.12 -14.92 3.30
C ALA A 19 -25.14 -13.57 2.55
N ARG A 20 -24.07 -12.80 2.58
CA ARG A 20 -23.96 -11.52 1.85
C ARG A 20 -24.08 -11.70 0.34
N ASN A 21 -23.58 -12.82 -0.18
CA ASN A 21 -23.68 -13.14 -1.61
C ASN A 21 -24.99 -13.87 -1.97
N GLY A 22 -25.86 -14.13 -1.02
CA GLY A 22 -27.13 -14.85 -1.24
C GLY A 22 -26.94 -16.31 -1.68
N TRP A 23 -25.80 -16.92 -1.38
CA TRP A 23 -25.51 -18.29 -1.83
C TRP A 23 -26.06 -19.34 -0.87
N THR A 24 -26.54 -20.45 -1.44
CA THR A 24 -26.75 -21.69 -0.70
C THR A 24 -25.40 -22.39 -0.45
N LEU A 25 -25.37 -23.34 0.48
CA LEU A 25 -24.16 -24.18 0.70
C LEU A 25 -23.78 -24.95 -0.58
N SER A 26 -24.75 -25.39 -1.39
CA SER A 26 -24.49 -26.06 -2.66
C SER A 26 -23.81 -25.13 -3.66
N GLN A 27 -24.31 -23.90 -3.81
CA GLN A 27 -23.71 -22.90 -4.70
C GLN A 27 -22.28 -22.51 -4.23
N MET A 28 -22.07 -22.41 -2.93
CA MET A 28 -20.73 -22.15 -2.39
C MET A 28 -19.80 -23.34 -2.64
N SER A 29 -20.30 -24.58 -2.52
CA SER A 29 -19.55 -25.80 -2.83
C SER A 29 -19.11 -25.86 -4.29
N GLU A 30 -20.01 -25.54 -5.22
CA GLU A 30 -19.72 -25.47 -6.65
C GLU A 30 -18.63 -24.45 -6.97
N ARG A 31 -18.71 -23.25 -6.36
CA ARG A 31 -17.75 -22.16 -6.57
C ARG A 31 -16.37 -22.48 -5.99
N THR A 32 -16.33 -23.07 -4.80
CA THR A 32 -15.08 -23.29 -4.05
C THR A 32 -14.45 -24.66 -4.29
N SER A 33 -15.21 -25.60 -4.89
CA SER A 33 -14.85 -27.02 -4.99
C SER A 33 -14.55 -27.66 -3.63
N ILE A 34 -15.20 -27.15 -2.56
CA ILE A 34 -15.18 -27.75 -1.22
C ILE A 34 -16.54 -28.41 -0.96
N PRO A 35 -16.59 -29.69 -0.54
CA PRO A 35 -17.84 -30.40 -0.35
C PRO A 35 -18.80 -29.69 0.62
N VAL A 36 -20.11 -29.72 0.32
CA VAL A 36 -21.18 -29.12 1.15
C VAL A 36 -21.07 -29.57 2.60
N SER A 37 -20.80 -30.86 2.84
CA SER A 37 -20.66 -31.40 4.20
C SER A 37 -19.48 -30.79 4.95
N THR A 38 -18.37 -30.48 4.26
CA THR A 38 -17.21 -29.80 4.80
C THR A 38 -17.54 -28.34 5.13
N LEU A 39 -18.09 -27.61 4.17
CA LEU A 39 -18.52 -26.21 4.37
C LEU A 39 -19.49 -26.09 5.55
N SER A 40 -20.50 -26.97 5.63
CA SER A 40 -21.45 -26.98 6.74
C SER A 40 -20.75 -27.20 8.10
N LYS A 41 -19.80 -28.12 8.18
CA LYS A 41 -19.08 -28.37 9.43
C LYS A 41 -18.22 -27.17 9.81
N VAL A 42 -17.59 -26.49 8.84
CA VAL A 42 -16.77 -25.30 9.08
C VAL A 42 -17.66 -24.13 9.53
N GLU A 43 -18.78 -23.87 8.87
CA GLU A 43 -19.73 -22.80 9.27
C GLU A 43 -20.33 -22.99 10.67
N HIS A 44 -20.28 -24.21 11.22
CA HIS A 44 -20.70 -24.53 12.58
C HIS A 44 -19.54 -24.75 13.55
N ASP A 45 -18.33 -24.33 13.18
CA ASP A 45 -17.11 -24.46 13.97
C ASP A 45 -16.79 -25.89 14.41
N ARG A 46 -17.26 -26.88 13.66
CA ARG A 46 -17.02 -28.32 13.90
C ARG A 46 -15.83 -28.87 13.14
N LEU A 47 -15.27 -28.07 12.25
CA LEU A 47 -14.11 -28.39 11.43
C LEU A 47 -13.34 -27.11 11.08
N THR A 48 -12.02 -27.20 11.07
CA THR A 48 -11.13 -26.14 10.58
C THR A 48 -10.61 -26.51 9.20
N LEU A 49 -10.44 -25.54 8.31
CA LEU A 49 -9.80 -25.75 7.00
C LEU A 49 -8.29 -25.75 7.14
N SER A 50 -7.60 -26.63 6.41
CA SER A 50 -6.16 -26.55 6.24
C SER A 50 -5.78 -25.31 5.43
N TYR A 51 -4.52 -24.88 5.55
CA TYR A 51 -4.02 -23.72 4.79
C TYR A 51 -4.25 -23.85 3.29
N ASP A 52 -3.99 -25.04 2.70
CA ASP A 52 -4.23 -25.28 1.27
C ASP A 52 -5.69 -25.08 0.87
N LYS A 53 -6.63 -25.47 1.76
CA LYS A 53 -8.06 -25.25 1.54
C LYS A 53 -8.47 -23.78 1.69
N LEU A 54 -7.80 -23.03 2.55
CA LEU A 54 -7.98 -21.58 2.66
C LEU A 54 -7.48 -20.87 1.41
N VAL A 55 -6.32 -21.24 0.89
CA VAL A 55 -5.78 -20.71 -0.37
C VAL A 55 -6.70 -21.10 -1.54
N GLN A 56 -7.14 -22.36 -1.63
CA GLN A 56 -8.11 -22.80 -2.65
C GLN A 56 -9.38 -21.94 -2.61
N LEU A 57 -9.92 -21.71 -1.42
CA LEU A 57 -11.16 -20.94 -1.22
C LEU A 57 -10.95 -19.47 -1.62
N SER A 58 -9.85 -18.85 -1.24
CA SER A 58 -9.51 -17.47 -1.59
C SER A 58 -9.38 -17.29 -3.11
N GLN A 59 -8.64 -18.18 -3.76
CA GLN A 59 -8.47 -18.16 -5.22
C GLN A 59 -9.79 -18.35 -5.97
N ARG A 60 -10.62 -19.30 -5.54
CA ARG A 60 -11.89 -19.61 -6.19
C ARG A 60 -12.96 -18.54 -6.01
N LEU A 61 -12.90 -17.82 -4.91
CA LEU A 61 -13.81 -16.70 -4.61
C LEU A 61 -13.26 -15.34 -5.02
N GLU A 62 -12.04 -15.31 -5.56
CA GLU A 62 -11.33 -14.08 -5.95
C GLU A 62 -11.23 -13.06 -4.81
N ILE A 63 -11.00 -13.57 -3.58
CA ILE A 63 -10.79 -12.77 -2.38
C ILE A 63 -9.42 -13.10 -1.78
N ARG A 64 -8.85 -12.18 -1.01
CA ARG A 64 -7.59 -12.44 -0.30
C ARG A 64 -7.80 -13.40 0.86
N VAL A 65 -6.77 -14.19 1.19
CA VAL A 65 -6.81 -15.07 2.38
C VAL A 65 -7.08 -14.24 3.65
N SER A 66 -6.54 -13.02 3.76
CA SER A 66 -6.80 -12.10 4.86
C SER A 66 -8.27 -11.71 5.00
N GLU A 67 -9.00 -11.61 3.89
CA GLU A 67 -10.45 -11.30 3.89
C GLU A 67 -11.31 -12.43 4.46
N LEU A 68 -10.78 -13.67 4.45
CA LEU A 68 -11.43 -14.80 5.12
C LEU A 68 -11.44 -14.69 6.65
N PHE A 69 -10.55 -13.83 7.20
CA PHE A 69 -10.39 -13.60 8.63
C PHE A 69 -10.78 -12.19 9.06
N ALA A 70 -11.22 -11.36 8.12
CA ALA A 70 -11.73 -10.02 8.41
C ALA A 70 -13.08 -10.08 9.13
N ASP A 71 -13.25 -9.26 10.18
CA ASP A 71 -14.53 -9.17 10.88
C ASP A 71 -15.64 -8.68 9.92
N PRO A 72 -16.75 -9.42 9.74
CA PRO A 72 -17.85 -9.00 8.90
C PRO A 72 -18.52 -7.69 9.35
N THR A 73 -18.35 -7.33 10.64
CA THR A 73 -18.84 -6.07 11.19
C THR A 73 -17.89 -4.92 10.92
N GLU A 74 -16.63 -5.20 10.58
CA GLU A 74 -15.73 -4.26 9.93
C GLU A 74 -16.05 -4.19 8.42
N ILE A 75 -17.33 -4.05 8.06
CA ILE A 75 -17.68 -3.39 6.81
C ILE A 75 -17.17 -1.97 7.02
N GLU A 76 -15.92 -1.75 6.60
CA GLU A 76 -15.52 -0.37 6.41
C GLU A 76 -16.61 0.23 5.53
N PRO A 77 -17.29 1.28 5.98
CA PRO A 77 -18.12 2.04 5.08
C PRO A 77 -17.22 2.28 3.88
N ALA A 78 -17.69 1.96 2.67
CA ALA A 78 -16.96 2.30 1.46
C ALA A 78 -16.60 3.77 1.63
N VAL A 79 -15.35 4.04 2.07
CA VAL A 79 -14.94 5.40 2.42
C VAL A 79 -14.79 6.11 1.09
N THR A 80 -15.92 6.54 0.62
CA THR A 80 -16.03 7.45 -0.49
C THR A 80 -15.62 8.83 0.02
N ALA A 81 -15.02 9.63 -0.84
CA ALA A 81 -14.63 11.00 -0.53
C ALA A 81 -13.43 11.20 0.43
N ARG A 82 -12.52 10.23 0.55
CA ARG A 82 -11.22 10.48 1.21
C ARG A 82 -10.41 11.47 0.40
N ARG A 83 -9.82 12.45 1.09
CA ARG A 83 -8.94 13.45 0.49
C ARG A 83 -7.74 13.68 1.42
N SER A 84 -6.56 13.78 0.83
CA SER A 84 -5.34 14.24 1.48
C SER A 84 -4.65 15.26 0.58
N ILE A 85 -3.94 16.18 1.19
CA ILE A 85 -3.07 17.12 0.50
C ILE A 85 -1.64 16.72 0.82
N GLY A 86 -0.93 16.16 -0.16
CA GLY A 86 0.46 15.75 -0.01
C GLY A 86 1.37 16.97 -0.01
N LEU A 87 2.05 17.20 1.12
CA LEU A 87 3.10 18.20 1.25
C LEU A 87 4.44 17.49 1.48
N THR A 88 5.49 17.90 0.77
CA THR A 88 6.82 17.30 0.92
C THR A 88 7.36 17.47 2.34
N ASP A 89 7.05 18.59 2.99
CA ASP A 89 7.50 18.85 4.38
C ASP A 89 6.77 17.98 5.42
N ALA A 90 5.57 17.50 5.09
CA ALA A 90 4.79 16.59 5.93
C ALA A 90 4.98 15.10 5.53
N ALA A 91 5.80 14.81 4.54
CA ALA A 91 6.05 13.45 4.09
C ALA A 91 6.88 12.65 5.12
N VAL A 92 6.61 11.35 5.20
CA VAL A 92 7.52 10.44 5.90
C VAL A 92 8.77 10.28 5.05
N ARG A 93 9.92 10.62 5.63
CA ARG A 93 11.21 10.59 4.92
C ARG A 93 11.97 9.32 5.26
N VAL A 94 12.50 8.66 4.22
CA VAL A 94 13.41 7.52 4.35
C VAL A 94 14.63 7.83 3.49
N ASN A 95 15.78 7.98 4.14
CA ASN A 95 17.04 8.27 3.44
C ASN A 95 17.84 6.98 3.34
N THR A 96 18.31 6.69 2.14
CA THR A 96 19.17 5.54 1.86
C THR A 96 20.47 6.02 1.22
N LYS A 97 21.39 5.09 0.97
CA LYS A 97 22.60 5.38 0.18
C LYS A 97 22.26 5.93 -1.21
N ASN A 98 21.26 5.34 -1.85
CA ASN A 98 20.92 5.56 -3.26
C ASN A 98 19.84 6.61 -3.47
N TYR A 99 18.86 6.71 -2.55
CA TYR A 99 17.64 7.49 -2.69
C TYR A 99 17.27 8.23 -1.42
N ASP A 100 16.61 9.39 -1.57
CA ASP A 100 15.80 9.99 -0.53
C ASP A 100 14.34 9.87 -0.92
N TYR A 101 13.57 9.10 -0.15
CA TYR A 101 12.15 8.89 -0.36
C TYR A 101 11.33 9.83 0.52
N TYR A 102 10.27 10.36 -0.06
CA TYR A 102 9.28 11.18 0.61
C TYR A 102 7.91 10.54 0.36
N TYR A 103 7.43 9.75 1.32
CA TYR A 103 6.12 9.10 1.26
C TYR A 103 5.02 10.13 1.51
N LEU A 104 4.28 10.48 0.48
CA LEU A 104 3.24 11.51 0.52
C LEU A 104 1.94 10.98 1.14
N CYS A 105 1.13 11.90 1.69
CA CYS A 105 -0.17 11.61 2.29
C CYS A 105 -0.10 10.53 3.39
N PRO A 106 0.79 10.65 4.39
CA PRO A 106 1.03 9.60 5.38
C PRO A 106 -0.18 9.32 6.29
N GLU A 107 -1.08 10.29 6.45
CA GLU A 107 -2.27 10.19 7.29
C GLU A 107 -3.36 9.29 6.70
N LEU A 108 -3.33 9.03 5.38
CA LEU A 108 -4.28 8.12 4.75
C LEU A 108 -3.85 6.67 4.99
N ARG A 109 -4.65 5.93 5.76
CA ARG A 109 -4.47 4.49 5.94
C ARG A 109 -5.06 3.71 4.76
N ARG A 110 -4.59 2.47 4.55
CA ARG A 110 -5.12 1.54 3.52
C ARG A 110 -5.21 2.18 2.13
N LYS A 111 -4.12 2.78 1.72
CA LYS A 111 -3.97 3.32 0.35
C LYS A 111 -3.76 2.18 -0.63
N ARG A 112 -4.43 2.22 -1.77
CA ARG A 112 -4.15 1.33 -2.90
C ARG A 112 -3.02 1.87 -3.79
N MET A 113 -2.81 3.18 -3.76
CA MET A 113 -1.72 3.87 -4.42
C MET A 113 -0.86 4.56 -3.38
N ILE A 114 0.45 4.39 -3.48
CA ILE A 114 1.44 4.98 -2.58
C ILE A 114 2.26 5.96 -3.40
N PRO A 115 1.92 7.26 -3.36
CA PRO A 115 2.71 8.28 -4.05
C PRO A 115 3.97 8.57 -3.25
N ILE A 116 5.11 8.56 -3.95
CA ILE A 116 6.45 8.73 -3.38
C ILE A 116 7.21 9.72 -4.26
N LEU A 117 7.59 10.85 -3.70
CA LEU A 117 8.58 11.70 -4.33
C LEU A 117 9.96 11.12 -4.01
N THR A 118 10.75 10.81 -5.02
CA THR A 118 12.06 10.19 -4.84
C THR A 118 13.15 11.04 -5.46
N ARG A 119 14.17 11.31 -4.65
CA ARG A 119 15.40 11.97 -5.12
C ARG A 119 16.44 10.88 -5.33
N ILE A 120 16.89 10.72 -6.56
CA ILE A 120 17.81 9.66 -7.00
C ILE A 120 19.22 10.23 -7.04
N ARG A 121 20.18 9.54 -6.39
CA ARG A 121 21.59 9.93 -6.33
C ARG A 121 22.53 8.87 -6.87
N ALA A 122 22.12 7.59 -6.83
CA ALA A 122 22.92 6.51 -7.36
C ALA A 122 23.25 6.76 -8.85
N LYS A 123 24.51 6.59 -9.23
CA LYS A 123 25.02 6.95 -10.55
C LYS A 123 25.22 5.73 -11.47
N SER A 124 25.28 4.54 -10.91
CA SER A 124 25.50 3.32 -11.68
C SER A 124 24.83 2.10 -11.07
N ALA A 125 24.74 1.03 -11.84
CA ALA A 125 24.26 -0.27 -11.36
C ALA A 125 25.13 -0.82 -10.23
N GLU A 126 26.44 -0.64 -10.34
CA GLU A 126 27.43 -1.13 -9.35
C GLU A 126 27.28 -0.35 -8.02
N GLU A 127 27.04 0.95 -8.08
CA GLU A 127 26.79 1.75 -6.90
C GLU A 127 25.46 1.40 -6.25
N PHE A 128 24.44 1.13 -7.06
CA PHE A 128 23.11 0.76 -6.59
C PHE A 128 23.13 -0.60 -5.86
N GLY A 129 23.74 -1.60 -6.49
CA GLY A 129 23.81 -2.97 -5.99
C GLY A 129 22.73 -3.88 -6.59
N GLU A 130 22.12 -4.70 -5.75
CA GLU A 130 21.08 -5.64 -6.21
C GLU A 130 19.79 -4.94 -6.61
N LEU A 131 19.18 -5.44 -7.71
CA LEU A 131 17.87 -4.93 -8.16
C LEU A 131 16.79 -5.21 -7.11
N VAL A 132 15.98 -4.22 -6.86
CA VAL A 132 14.87 -4.31 -5.89
C VAL A 132 13.66 -4.97 -6.54
N ARG A 133 12.92 -5.74 -5.75
CA ARG A 133 11.64 -6.38 -6.13
C ARG A 133 10.63 -6.14 -5.03
N HIS A 134 9.40 -5.85 -5.40
CA HIS A 134 8.28 -5.83 -4.46
C HIS A 134 6.99 -6.18 -5.18
N SER A 135 5.95 -6.55 -4.42
CA SER A 135 4.65 -6.89 -4.99
C SER A 135 3.97 -5.67 -5.61
N GLY A 136 3.25 -5.88 -6.69
CA GLY A 136 2.41 -4.88 -7.33
C GLY A 136 3.04 -4.22 -8.54
N GLU A 137 2.58 -3.03 -8.83
CA GLU A 137 2.91 -2.27 -10.02
C GLU A 137 3.46 -0.90 -9.62
N GLU A 138 4.30 -0.34 -10.46
CA GLU A 138 4.91 0.96 -10.23
C GLU A 138 4.84 1.83 -11.49
N TYR A 139 4.45 3.08 -11.29
CA TYR A 139 4.50 4.12 -12.31
C TYR A 139 5.47 5.21 -11.88
N ILE A 140 6.45 5.51 -12.72
CA ILE A 140 7.46 6.55 -12.47
C ILE A 140 7.31 7.66 -13.52
N TYR A 141 7.29 8.90 -13.05
CA TYR A 141 7.33 10.09 -13.88
C TYR A 141 8.52 10.96 -13.49
N VAL A 142 9.37 11.34 -14.46
CA VAL A 142 10.56 12.15 -14.20
C VAL A 142 10.16 13.62 -14.12
N LEU A 143 10.33 14.22 -12.93
CA LEU A 143 10.04 15.62 -12.66
C LEU A 143 11.22 16.54 -12.99
N LYS A 144 12.45 16.08 -12.68
CA LYS A 144 13.70 16.86 -12.87
C LYS A 144 14.85 15.94 -13.17
N GLY A 145 15.76 16.39 -14.04
CA GLY A 145 16.94 15.63 -14.43
C GLY A 145 16.61 14.52 -15.42
N ALA A 146 17.42 13.49 -15.41
CA ALA A 146 17.23 12.30 -16.22
C ALA A 146 17.64 11.05 -15.42
N ILE A 147 16.93 9.95 -15.65
CA ILE A 147 17.21 8.65 -15.00
C ILE A 147 17.52 7.60 -16.06
N LYS A 148 18.31 6.61 -15.67
CA LYS A 148 18.48 5.35 -16.38
C LYS A 148 17.75 4.28 -15.59
N VAL A 149 16.76 3.66 -16.22
CA VAL A 149 15.98 2.56 -15.65
C VAL A 149 16.69 1.26 -15.99
N LEU A 150 16.98 0.48 -14.96
CA LEU A 150 17.58 -0.85 -15.05
C LEU A 150 16.52 -1.87 -14.69
N THR A 151 16.33 -2.90 -15.50
CA THR A 151 15.39 -3.98 -15.24
C THR A 151 16.03 -5.32 -15.56
N GLU A 152 15.45 -6.38 -14.99
CA GLU A 152 15.96 -7.73 -15.16
C GLU A 152 15.80 -8.28 -16.58
N PHE A 153 14.73 -7.88 -17.30
CA PHE A 153 14.34 -8.51 -18.56
C PHE A 153 14.45 -7.60 -19.77
N TYR A 154 14.72 -6.31 -19.60
CA TYR A 154 14.81 -5.35 -20.70
C TYR A 154 16.13 -4.60 -20.67
N ASP A 155 16.57 -4.18 -21.84
CA ASP A 155 17.72 -3.29 -21.95
C ASP A 155 17.48 -1.99 -21.16
N PRO A 156 18.53 -1.41 -20.58
CA PRO A 156 18.42 -0.15 -19.88
C PRO A 156 17.88 0.97 -20.77
N VAL A 157 16.91 1.75 -20.25
CA VAL A 157 16.32 2.89 -20.93
C VAL A 157 16.59 4.18 -20.17
N VAL A 158 16.88 5.27 -20.90
CA VAL A 158 17.02 6.61 -20.31
C VAL A 158 15.71 7.36 -20.45
N LEU A 159 15.25 7.96 -19.36
CA LEU A 159 14.07 8.81 -19.31
C LEU A 159 14.48 10.21 -18.86
N ASN A 160 14.04 11.20 -19.64
CA ASN A 160 14.26 12.62 -19.38
C ASN A 160 13.07 13.22 -18.62
N SER A 161 13.24 14.43 -18.10
CA SER A 161 12.12 15.18 -17.51
C SER A 161 10.92 15.26 -18.46
N GLY A 162 9.73 14.91 -17.94
CA GLY A 162 8.49 14.80 -18.72
C GLY A 162 8.17 13.39 -19.24
N GLU A 163 9.13 12.47 -19.16
CA GLU A 163 8.94 11.07 -19.58
C GLU A 163 8.58 10.17 -18.41
N SER A 164 8.03 8.99 -18.69
CA SER A 164 7.54 8.08 -17.68
C SER A 164 7.68 6.62 -18.10
N ILE A 165 7.61 5.74 -17.11
CA ILE A 165 7.58 4.29 -17.29
C ILE A 165 6.58 3.64 -16.33
N TYR A 166 6.00 2.55 -16.78
CA TYR A 166 5.16 1.66 -15.99
C TYR A 166 5.83 0.30 -15.91
N LEU A 167 5.91 -0.27 -14.71
CA LEU A 167 6.59 -1.54 -14.44
C LEU A 167 5.72 -2.48 -13.59
N ASP A 168 5.80 -3.79 -13.86
CA ASP A 168 5.49 -4.82 -12.87
C ASP A 168 6.66 -4.90 -11.88
N SER A 169 6.43 -4.53 -10.63
CA SER A 169 7.47 -4.42 -9.60
C SER A 169 7.96 -5.78 -9.07
N ASN A 170 7.33 -6.90 -9.47
CA ASN A 170 7.88 -8.24 -9.22
C ASN A 170 9.13 -8.49 -10.08
N MET A 171 9.29 -7.78 -11.19
CA MET A 171 10.52 -7.75 -11.97
C MET A 171 11.58 -6.94 -11.22
N GLY A 172 12.81 -7.48 -11.14
CA GLY A 172 13.95 -6.75 -10.58
C GLY A 172 14.18 -5.43 -11.31
N HIS A 173 14.24 -4.33 -10.55
CA HIS A 173 14.39 -2.99 -11.13
C HIS A 173 15.23 -2.06 -10.24
N ALA A 174 15.79 -1.02 -10.85
CA ALA A 174 16.49 0.06 -10.17
C ALA A 174 16.48 1.32 -11.04
N TYR A 175 16.62 2.47 -10.40
CA TYR A 175 16.74 3.77 -11.05
C TYR A 175 18.07 4.39 -10.64
N VAL A 176 18.86 4.81 -11.62
CA VAL A 176 20.09 5.56 -11.38
C VAL A 176 20.04 6.86 -12.18
N THR A 177 20.84 7.86 -11.82
CA THR A 177 20.92 9.08 -12.64
C THR A 177 21.50 8.76 -14.01
N ALA A 178 21.01 9.42 -15.06
CA ALA A 178 21.62 9.31 -16.39
C ALA A 178 22.98 9.97 -16.43
N GLU A 179 23.78 9.64 -17.44
CA GLU A 179 25.10 10.24 -17.63
C GLU A 179 25.01 11.78 -17.70
N GLY A 180 25.89 12.44 -16.98
CA GLY A 180 25.91 13.92 -16.87
C GLY A 180 24.85 14.53 -15.94
N CYS A 181 24.06 13.69 -15.25
CA CYS A 181 23.06 14.13 -14.29
C CYS A 181 23.51 13.80 -12.87
N ASP A 182 23.69 14.81 -11.99
CA ASP A 182 24.14 14.59 -10.61
C ASP A 182 23.01 14.12 -9.70
N GLU A 183 21.78 14.55 -9.97
CA GLU A 183 20.60 14.24 -9.17
C GLU A 183 19.36 14.27 -10.07
N ALA A 184 18.48 13.31 -9.92
CA ALA A 184 17.17 13.34 -10.55
C ALA A 184 16.04 13.27 -9.50
N VAL A 185 14.89 13.83 -9.85
CA VAL A 185 13.70 13.79 -9.01
C VAL A 185 12.58 13.15 -9.81
N VAL A 186 11.96 12.14 -9.23
CA VAL A 186 10.84 11.42 -9.84
C VAL A 186 9.64 11.39 -8.90
N LEU A 187 8.43 11.31 -9.48
CA LEU A 187 7.23 10.93 -8.78
C LEU A 187 6.97 9.45 -9.09
N GLY A 188 7.09 8.61 -8.08
CA GLY A 188 6.71 7.21 -8.13
C GLY A 188 5.30 7.01 -7.55
N VAL A 189 4.55 6.07 -8.13
CA VAL A 189 3.29 5.60 -7.58
C VAL A 189 3.32 4.09 -7.58
N CYS A 190 3.53 3.49 -6.40
CA CYS A 190 3.42 2.05 -6.22
C CYS A 190 1.97 1.66 -5.93
N SER A 191 1.50 0.59 -6.55
CA SER A 191 0.17 0.04 -6.35
C SER A 191 0.26 -1.44 -6.04
N SER A 192 -0.39 -1.87 -4.98
CA SER A 192 -0.49 -3.29 -4.62
C SER A 192 -1.83 -3.57 -3.94
N THR A 193 -2.28 -4.79 -4.09
CA THR A 193 -3.38 -5.34 -3.28
C THR A 193 -2.90 -5.81 -1.91
N ASP A 194 -1.59 -5.85 -1.68
CA ASP A 194 -0.98 -6.23 -0.41
C ASP A 194 -0.98 -5.04 0.55
N GLU A 195 -1.64 -5.19 1.69
CA GLU A 195 -1.67 -4.18 2.76
C GLU A 195 -0.29 -3.96 3.41
N GLY A 196 0.58 -4.96 3.33
CA GLY A 196 1.96 -4.90 3.82
C GLY A 196 2.92 -4.16 2.91
N LEU A 197 2.53 -3.72 1.70
CA LEU A 197 3.44 -3.13 0.73
C LEU A 197 4.23 -1.93 1.29
N ILE A 198 3.59 -1.04 2.04
CA ILE A 198 4.29 0.11 2.64
C ILE A 198 5.39 -0.38 3.60
N HIS A 199 5.09 -1.38 4.42
CA HIS A 199 6.07 -1.97 5.34
C HIS A 199 7.20 -2.66 4.58
N SER A 200 6.86 -3.42 3.53
CA SER A 200 7.86 -4.06 2.65
C SER A 200 8.75 -3.03 1.96
N LEU A 201 8.19 -1.97 1.40
CA LEU A 201 8.97 -0.89 0.78
C LEU A 201 9.92 -0.22 1.78
N MET A 202 9.46 0.03 3.00
CA MET A 202 10.29 0.61 4.05
C MET A 202 11.40 -0.36 4.51
N SER A 203 11.12 -1.66 4.60
CA SER A 203 12.10 -2.67 5.03
C SER A 203 13.19 -2.97 3.99
N LEU A 204 12.91 -2.81 2.69
CA LEU A 204 13.89 -2.94 1.62
C LEU A 204 15.03 -1.89 1.72
N HIS A 205 14.85 -0.87 2.52
CA HIS A 205 15.71 0.30 2.56
C HIS A 205 16.65 0.34 3.79
N GLY A 206 16.69 -0.76 4.58
CA GLY A 206 17.66 -0.94 5.68
C GLY A 206 17.33 -0.17 6.96
N ASP A 207 17.97 -0.56 8.06
CA ASP A 207 17.77 -0.22 9.47
C ASP A 207 17.77 1.28 9.83
N THR A 208 16.83 2.04 9.32
CA THR A 208 16.56 3.38 9.82
C THR A 208 15.18 3.42 10.47
N GLU A 209 15.15 3.52 11.80
CA GLU A 209 13.91 3.84 12.53
C GLU A 209 13.22 5.04 11.87
N PRO A 210 11.92 4.96 11.57
CA PRO A 210 11.19 6.12 11.07
C PRO A 210 11.26 7.24 12.13
N ALA A 211 11.72 8.41 11.71
CA ALA A 211 11.68 9.58 12.57
C ALA A 211 10.24 9.80 13.07
N PRO A 212 10.04 10.11 14.36
CA PRO A 212 8.71 10.32 14.91
C PRO A 212 7.98 11.43 14.10
N PRO A 213 6.67 11.29 13.87
CA PRO A 213 5.93 12.30 13.12
C PRO A 213 6.09 13.65 13.79
N ALA A 214 6.50 14.65 12.99
CA ALA A 214 6.58 16.02 13.47
C ALA A 214 5.22 16.41 14.07
N SER A 215 5.23 16.94 15.30
CA SER A 215 4.04 17.43 15.99
C SER A 215 3.28 18.37 15.07
N ALA A 216 1.97 18.16 14.96
CA ALA A 216 1.09 18.98 14.12
C ALA A 216 1.30 20.48 14.44
N PRO A 217 1.42 21.34 13.43
CA PRO A 217 1.53 22.77 13.68
C PRO A 217 0.26 23.24 14.40
N GLU A 218 0.48 24.00 15.47
CA GLU A 218 -0.58 24.64 16.25
C GLU A 218 -1.50 25.46 15.31
N PRO A 219 -2.81 25.39 15.44
CA PRO A 219 -3.72 26.12 14.56
C PRO A 219 -3.44 27.63 14.70
N ALA A 220 -3.16 28.28 13.57
CA ALA A 220 -2.93 29.71 13.53
C ALA A 220 -4.08 30.47 14.23
N ARG A 221 -3.74 31.23 15.26
CA ARG A 221 -4.70 32.08 15.98
C ARG A 221 -5.38 33.02 14.99
N ALA A 222 -6.69 32.99 14.99
CA ALA A 222 -7.50 33.91 14.20
C ALA A 222 -7.14 35.39 14.55
N PRO A 223 -7.07 36.29 13.58
CA PRO A 223 -6.74 37.69 13.85
C PRO A 223 -7.82 38.33 14.74
N VAL A 224 -7.36 38.86 15.86
CA VAL A 224 -8.21 39.66 16.79
C VAL A 224 -8.75 40.87 16.04
N LYS A 225 -10.06 40.96 15.87
CA LYS A 225 -10.72 42.14 15.31
C LYS A 225 -10.46 43.38 16.20
N ALA A 226 -9.74 44.35 15.67
CA ALA A 226 -9.51 45.61 16.33
C ALA A 226 -10.85 46.31 16.63
N ALA A 227 -11.11 46.63 17.88
CA ALA A 227 -12.26 47.37 18.34
C ALA A 227 -12.21 48.78 17.77
N LYS A 228 -13.22 49.16 16.99
CA LYS A 228 -13.41 50.57 16.54
C LYS A 228 -13.78 51.44 17.74
N ASN A 229 -12.85 52.25 18.16
CA ASN A 229 -13.06 53.30 19.17
C ASN A 229 -13.92 54.42 18.55
N ARG A 230 -15.22 54.48 18.91
CA ARG A 230 -16.07 55.65 18.64
C ARG A 230 -15.74 56.68 19.70
N LYS A 231 -15.10 57.79 19.31
CA LYS A 231 -15.09 59.03 20.07
C LYS A 231 -16.25 59.90 19.56
N ARG A 232 -16.97 60.42 20.51
CA ARG A 232 -17.91 61.57 20.38
C ARG A 232 -17.13 62.83 19.99
#